data_692646c8cee88ecbc0a4d566b74c2980
#
_entry.id   692646c8cee88ecbc0a4d566b74c2980
#
_cell.length_a   1.000
_cell.length_b   1.000
_cell.length_c   1.000
_cell.angle_alpha   90.00
_cell.angle_beta   90.00
_cell.angle_gamma   90.00
#
_symmetry.space_group_name_H-M   'P 1'
#
loop_
_entity.id
_entity.type
_entity.pdbx_description
1 polymer ?
#
loop_
_entity_poly.entity_id
_entity_poly.type
_entity_poly.pdbx_seq_one_letter_code
_entity_poly.pdbx_strand_id
1 'polypeptide(L)'
;MRPNLLGRVGDSMVKLYEDGIYLRGGSEVVPAAEAAERGIKQTPEDAKRGTIAYSILQAHNTSGDPEALKIRFDAMASHDITFVGIIQTARASGMEQFPLPYVLTNCHNSLCAVGGTINEDDHVFGLSAAKKYGGIFVPPHIAVIHSFMRENFAGCGKMILGSDSHTRYGALGTMAVGEGGGELAKQLL
;
A
#
# COMPACT_ATOMS: atom_id res chain seq x y z
N MET A 1 22.24 -37.73 1.82
CA MET A 1 21.70 -37.42 3.15
C MET A 1 22.32 -36.12 3.64
N ARG A 2 21.60 -35.03 3.59
CA ARG A 2 22.07 -33.72 4.17
C ARG A 2 21.62 -33.69 5.63
N PRO A 3 22.48 -33.35 6.60
CA PRO A 3 22.05 -33.28 7.99
C PRO A 3 21.10 -32.11 8.16
N ASN A 4 20.00 -32.39 8.85
CA ASN A 4 18.96 -31.46 9.25
C ASN A 4 19.57 -30.44 10.26
N LEU A 5 19.84 -29.20 9.82
CA LEU A 5 20.41 -28.12 10.62
C LEU A 5 19.32 -27.30 11.35
N LEU A 6 18.18 -27.90 11.63
CA LEU A 6 17.19 -27.28 12.52
C LEU A 6 17.57 -27.58 13.96
N GLY A 7 18.35 -26.66 14.53
CA GLY A 7 18.66 -26.64 15.96
C GLY A 7 17.40 -26.60 16.80
N ARG A 8 17.48 -27.15 18.00
CA ARG A 8 16.41 -27.16 19.03
C ARG A 8 15.77 -25.77 19.14
N VAL A 9 14.45 -25.73 18.90
CA VAL A 9 13.61 -24.59 19.20
C VAL A 9 13.44 -24.51 20.72
N GLY A 10 14.38 -23.91 21.38
CA GLY A 10 14.28 -23.49 22.78
C GLY A 10 14.17 -21.97 22.79
N ASP A 11 13.10 -21.44 23.34
CA ASP A 11 12.88 -20.02 23.64
C ASP A 11 13.03 -18.99 22.47
N SER A 12 12.62 -19.35 21.26
CA SER A 12 12.53 -18.40 20.17
C SER A 12 11.28 -17.51 20.35
N MET A 13 11.46 -16.18 20.33
CA MET A 13 10.33 -15.23 20.27
C MET A 13 9.53 -15.34 18.97
N VAL A 14 10.04 -16.07 17.98
CA VAL A 14 9.40 -16.28 16.69
C VAL A 14 9.05 -17.75 16.53
N LYS A 15 7.78 -18.04 16.30
CA LYS A 15 7.27 -19.38 15.99
C LYS A 15 6.88 -19.43 14.53
N LEU A 16 7.42 -20.39 13.78
CA LEU A 16 7.09 -20.65 12.39
C LEU A 16 6.04 -21.75 12.30
N TYR A 17 5.08 -21.59 11.41
CA TYR A 17 4.06 -22.57 11.08
C TYR A 17 4.16 -22.87 9.57
N GLU A 18 4.49 -24.10 9.20
CA GLU A 18 4.70 -24.50 7.80
C GLU A 18 3.37 -24.77 7.08
N ASP A 19 2.38 -25.32 7.80
CA ASP A 19 1.10 -25.75 7.24
C ASP A 19 -0.03 -24.69 7.32
N GLY A 20 0.33 -23.45 7.64
CA GLY A 20 -0.65 -22.39 7.84
C GLY A 20 -1.31 -22.39 9.21
N ILE A 21 -2.11 -21.36 9.47
CA ILE A 21 -2.81 -21.16 10.74
C ILE A 21 -4.23 -20.66 10.52
N TYR A 22 -5.10 -20.89 11.51
CA TYR A 22 -6.33 -20.14 11.71
C TYR A 22 -6.12 -19.08 12.78
N LEU A 23 -6.63 -17.89 12.55
CA LEU A 23 -6.66 -16.82 13.55
C LEU A 23 -8.08 -16.70 14.09
N ARG A 24 -8.32 -17.30 15.26
CA ARG A 24 -9.65 -17.31 15.87
C ARG A 24 -9.86 -16.07 16.74
N GLY A 25 -10.98 -15.36 16.49
CA GLY A 25 -11.31 -14.14 17.22
C GLY A 25 -10.30 -13.01 17.09
N GLY A 26 -9.44 -13.04 16.06
CA GLY A 26 -8.43 -12.02 15.80
C GLY A 26 -7.16 -12.11 16.68
N SER A 27 -7.07 -13.09 17.59
CA SER A 27 -5.95 -13.19 18.55
C SER A 27 -5.42 -14.60 18.80
N GLU A 28 -6.27 -15.62 18.75
CA GLU A 28 -5.84 -16.99 19.00
C GLU A 28 -5.31 -17.65 17.74
N VAL A 29 -4.03 -18.03 17.77
CA VAL A 29 -3.38 -18.76 16.67
C VAL A 29 -3.61 -20.25 16.85
N VAL A 30 -4.29 -20.89 15.90
CA VAL A 30 -4.51 -22.33 15.85
C VAL A 30 -3.81 -22.92 14.63
N PRO A 31 -2.84 -23.84 14.79
CA PRO A 31 -2.23 -24.51 13.67
C PRO A 31 -3.27 -25.25 12.82
N ALA A 32 -3.11 -25.27 11.49
CA ALA A 32 -4.06 -25.94 10.61
C ALA A 32 -4.26 -27.43 10.96
N ALA A 33 -3.18 -28.10 11.38
CA ALA A 33 -3.21 -29.50 11.82
C ALA A 33 -4.09 -29.73 13.08
N GLU A 34 -4.23 -28.74 13.93
CA GLU A 34 -5.03 -28.80 15.16
C GLU A 34 -6.48 -28.30 14.97
N ALA A 35 -6.83 -27.80 13.81
CA ALA A 35 -8.09 -27.12 13.56
C ALA A 35 -9.31 -27.97 13.91
N ALA A 36 -9.34 -29.25 13.53
CA ALA A 36 -10.43 -30.16 13.79
C ALA A 36 -10.60 -30.45 15.29
N GLU A 37 -9.52 -30.64 16.03
CA GLU A 37 -9.51 -30.86 17.48
C GLU A 37 -9.98 -29.64 18.25
N ARG A 38 -9.69 -28.44 17.72
CA ARG A 38 -10.12 -27.15 18.27
C ARG A 38 -11.53 -26.75 17.83
N GLY A 39 -12.25 -27.66 17.13
CA GLY A 39 -13.63 -27.43 16.71
C GLY A 39 -13.80 -26.46 15.54
N ILE A 40 -12.73 -26.16 14.80
CA ILE A 40 -12.78 -25.34 13.58
C ILE A 40 -13.28 -26.24 12.46
N LYS A 41 -14.46 -25.92 11.93
CA LYS A 41 -15.10 -26.67 10.82
C LYS A 41 -14.95 -26.00 9.46
N GLN A 42 -14.50 -24.73 9.47
CA GLN A 42 -14.32 -23.94 8.24
C GLN A 42 -13.13 -24.45 7.45
N THR A 43 -13.30 -24.53 6.14
CA THR A 43 -12.16 -24.75 5.23
C THR A 43 -11.28 -23.50 5.18
N PRO A 44 -10.01 -23.57 4.77
CA PRO A 44 -9.18 -22.40 4.53
C PRO A 44 -9.83 -21.39 3.58
N GLU A 45 -10.53 -21.89 2.55
CA GLU A 45 -11.25 -21.07 1.57
C GLU A 45 -12.42 -20.28 2.19
N ASP A 46 -13.15 -20.89 3.11
CA ASP A 46 -14.22 -20.19 3.83
C ASP A 46 -13.65 -19.22 4.87
N ALA A 47 -12.58 -19.62 5.55
CA ALA A 47 -11.94 -18.82 6.59
C ALA A 47 -11.32 -17.52 6.04
N LYS A 48 -10.73 -17.55 4.82
CA LYS A 48 -10.16 -16.36 4.17
C LYS A 48 -11.18 -15.23 4.02
N ARG A 49 -12.45 -15.57 3.79
CA ARG A 49 -13.56 -14.59 3.63
C ARG A 49 -13.85 -13.81 4.91
N GLY A 50 -13.45 -14.32 6.07
CA GLY A 50 -13.55 -13.64 7.36
C GLY A 50 -12.40 -12.67 7.65
N THR A 51 -11.42 -12.55 6.75
CA THR A 51 -10.26 -11.66 6.95
C THR A 51 -10.57 -10.21 6.55
N ILE A 52 -9.93 -9.26 7.24
CA ILE A 52 -10.00 -7.83 6.89
C ILE A 52 -9.49 -7.60 5.46
N ALA A 53 -8.41 -8.28 5.08
CA ALA A 53 -7.83 -8.16 3.74
C ALA A 53 -8.83 -8.56 2.64
N TYR A 54 -9.52 -9.70 2.82
CA TYR A 54 -10.52 -10.15 1.86
C TYR A 54 -11.66 -9.14 1.72
N SER A 55 -12.19 -8.64 2.85
CA SER A 55 -13.30 -7.67 2.83
C SER A 55 -12.90 -6.36 2.13
N ILE A 56 -11.69 -5.86 2.37
CA ILE A 56 -11.19 -4.64 1.71
C ILE A 56 -11.03 -4.88 0.20
N LEU A 57 -10.40 -5.98 -0.21
CA LEU A 57 -10.21 -6.32 -1.62
C LEU A 57 -11.54 -6.44 -2.37
N GLN A 58 -12.51 -7.14 -1.78
CA GLN A 58 -13.82 -7.32 -2.41
C GLN A 58 -14.62 -6.02 -2.49
N ALA A 59 -14.51 -5.15 -1.47
CA ALA A 59 -15.17 -3.83 -1.48
C ALA A 59 -14.64 -2.89 -2.58
N HIS A 60 -13.39 -3.09 -3.00
CA HIS A 60 -12.74 -2.28 -4.04
C HIS A 60 -12.68 -2.99 -5.40
N ASN A 61 -13.17 -4.22 -5.48
CA ASN A 61 -13.17 -4.99 -6.72
C ASN A 61 -14.29 -4.54 -7.66
N THR A 62 -13.91 -4.11 -8.86
CA THR A 62 -14.84 -3.65 -9.92
C THR A 62 -15.03 -4.67 -11.04
N SER A 63 -14.38 -5.84 -10.96
CA SER A 63 -14.49 -6.87 -12.02
C SER A 63 -15.82 -7.61 -12.01
N GLY A 64 -16.47 -7.70 -10.85
CA GLY A 64 -17.62 -8.59 -10.63
C GLY A 64 -17.24 -10.05 -10.37
N ASP A 65 -15.95 -10.41 -10.48
CA ASP A 65 -15.43 -11.75 -10.20
C ASP A 65 -14.55 -11.73 -8.94
N PRO A 66 -14.89 -12.47 -7.89
CA PRO A 66 -14.10 -12.47 -6.65
C PRO A 66 -12.70 -13.07 -6.79
N GLU A 67 -12.44 -13.84 -7.84
CA GLU A 67 -11.13 -14.46 -8.08
C GLU A 67 -10.28 -13.69 -9.11
N ALA A 68 -10.88 -12.76 -9.87
CA ALA A 68 -10.18 -11.91 -10.84
C ALA A 68 -10.33 -10.44 -10.47
N LEU A 69 -9.48 -9.97 -9.55
CA LEU A 69 -9.61 -8.65 -8.97
C LEU A 69 -9.24 -7.53 -9.94
N LYS A 70 -10.12 -6.54 -10.07
CA LYS A 70 -9.87 -5.24 -10.70
C LYS A 70 -10.10 -4.15 -9.65
N ILE A 71 -9.03 -3.69 -9.05
CA ILE A 71 -9.08 -2.82 -7.87
C ILE A 71 -9.23 -1.35 -8.27
N ARG A 72 -10.14 -0.65 -7.61
CA ARG A 72 -10.24 0.81 -7.60
C ARG A 72 -9.78 1.34 -6.24
N PHE A 73 -8.76 2.18 -6.25
CA PHE A 73 -8.20 2.78 -5.04
C PHE A 73 -8.99 4.01 -4.59
N ASP A 74 -8.94 4.32 -3.28
CA ASP A 74 -9.53 5.54 -2.69
C ASP A 74 -8.63 6.75 -2.85
N ALA A 75 -7.32 6.56 -2.86
CA ALA A 75 -6.33 7.61 -3.00
C ALA A 75 -5.00 7.07 -3.54
N MET A 76 -4.21 7.98 -4.09
CA MET A 76 -2.83 7.72 -4.49
C MET A 76 -1.87 8.66 -3.77
N ALA A 77 -0.62 8.23 -3.59
CA ALA A 77 0.44 9.05 -3.05
C ALA A 77 1.77 8.79 -3.74
N SER A 78 2.52 9.84 -3.99
CA SER A 78 3.88 9.76 -4.54
C SER A 78 4.80 10.80 -3.88
N HIS A 79 6.07 10.55 -3.96
CA HIS A 79 7.10 11.49 -3.51
C HIS A 79 7.87 12.09 -4.68
N ASP A 80 8.66 13.12 -4.39
CA ASP A 80 9.39 13.95 -5.36
C ASP A 80 10.29 13.16 -6.33
N ILE A 81 10.88 12.05 -5.92
CA ILE A 81 11.67 11.20 -6.83
C ILE A 81 10.80 10.53 -7.91
N THR A 82 9.52 10.28 -7.63
CA THR A 82 8.68 9.44 -8.50
C THR A 82 7.56 10.19 -9.21
N PHE A 83 6.94 11.21 -8.59
CA PHE A 83 5.74 11.85 -9.17
C PHE A 83 6.02 12.53 -10.51
N VAL A 84 7.22 13.06 -10.73
CA VAL A 84 7.57 13.74 -12.00
C VAL A 84 7.39 12.78 -13.18
N GLY A 85 8.04 11.62 -13.11
CA GLY A 85 7.97 10.61 -14.17
C GLY A 85 6.54 10.03 -14.34
N ILE A 86 5.84 9.79 -13.23
CA ILE A 86 4.47 9.28 -13.25
C ILE A 86 3.53 10.26 -13.97
N ILE A 87 3.56 11.52 -13.57
CA ILE A 87 2.67 12.56 -14.14
C ILE A 87 3.03 12.86 -15.59
N GLN A 88 4.32 12.91 -15.94
CA GLN A 88 4.73 13.12 -17.32
C GLN A 88 4.26 11.97 -18.24
N THR A 89 4.37 10.72 -17.77
CA THR A 89 3.90 9.54 -18.51
C THR A 89 2.38 9.58 -18.68
N ALA A 90 1.64 9.83 -17.62
CA ALA A 90 0.18 9.91 -17.67
C ALA A 90 -0.29 11.06 -18.58
N ARG A 91 0.36 12.24 -18.49
CA ARG A 91 0.07 13.38 -19.36
C ARG A 91 0.32 13.06 -20.83
N ALA A 92 1.42 12.42 -21.14
CA ALA A 92 1.74 12.00 -22.52
C ALA A 92 0.74 10.98 -23.08
N SER A 93 0.06 10.26 -22.17
CA SER A 93 -0.97 9.27 -22.49
C SER A 93 -2.40 9.84 -22.45
N GLY A 94 -2.57 11.15 -22.29
CA GLY A 94 -3.87 11.83 -22.41
C GLY A 94 -4.56 12.18 -21.09
N MET A 95 -3.87 12.11 -19.94
CA MET A 95 -4.44 12.53 -18.66
C MET A 95 -4.81 14.03 -18.67
N GLU A 96 -6.04 14.35 -18.33
CA GLU A 96 -6.55 15.73 -18.23
C GLU A 96 -6.63 16.22 -16.78
N GLN A 97 -6.95 15.32 -15.83
CA GLN A 97 -7.01 15.58 -14.40
C GLN A 97 -6.74 14.30 -13.62
N PHE A 98 -6.43 14.41 -12.34
CA PHE A 98 -6.30 13.23 -11.49
C PHE A 98 -7.68 12.60 -11.24
N PRO A 99 -7.85 11.28 -11.50
CA PRO A 99 -9.15 10.61 -11.38
C PRO A 99 -9.57 10.31 -9.95
N LEU A 100 -8.63 10.44 -9.00
CA LEU A 100 -8.82 10.19 -7.58
C LEU A 100 -7.90 11.14 -6.78
N PRO A 101 -8.13 11.34 -5.48
CA PRO A 101 -7.25 12.13 -4.63
C PRO A 101 -5.79 11.66 -4.76
N TYR A 102 -4.92 12.54 -5.24
CA TYR A 102 -3.51 12.25 -5.44
C TYR A 102 -2.63 13.21 -4.63
N VAL A 103 -1.85 12.64 -3.71
CA VAL A 103 -0.97 13.38 -2.81
C VAL A 103 0.46 13.37 -3.35
N LEU A 104 1.01 14.55 -3.57
CA LEU A 104 2.38 14.79 -4.03
C LEU A 104 3.20 15.31 -2.87
N THR A 105 4.07 14.47 -2.30
CA THR A 105 4.91 14.82 -1.15
C THR A 105 6.34 15.11 -1.58
N ASN A 106 6.98 16.08 -0.94
CA ASN A 106 8.37 16.46 -1.19
C ASN A 106 9.23 16.06 0.00
N CYS A 107 9.48 14.75 0.14
CA CYS A 107 10.07 14.18 1.34
C CYS A 107 11.39 13.43 1.13
N HIS A 108 11.76 13.07 -0.09
CA HIS A 108 13.01 12.38 -0.38
C HIS A 108 14.14 13.35 -0.70
N ASN A 109 13.87 14.34 -1.53
CA ASN A 109 14.81 15.38 -1.92
C ASN A 109 14.53 16.71 -1.21
N SER A 110 14.03 16.65 0.01
CA SER A 110 13.63 17.82 0.80
C SER A 110 14.79 18.64 1.37
N LEU A 111 16.04 18.24 1.10
CA LEU A 111 17.24 18.96 1.51
C LEU A 111 17.48 20.22 0.63
N CYS A 112 16.51 21.06 0.54
CA CYS A 112 16.51 22.26 -0.29
C CYS A 112 17.71 23.18 -0.02
N ALA A 113 18.24 23.18 1.22
CA ALA A 113 19.43 23.98 1.58
C ALA A 113 20.75 23.39 1.04
N VAL A 114 20.76 22.14 0.62
CA VAL A 114 21.95 21.41 0.17
C VAL A 114 21.76 20.90 -1.26
N GLY A 115 20.50 20.83 -1.71
CA GLY A 115 20.14 20.33 -3.03
C GLY A 115 20.55 21.28 -4.14
N GLY A 116 20.71 20.75 -5.32
CA GLY A 116 20.84 21.54 -6.53
C GLY A 116 19.46 21.93 -7.07
N THR A 117 19.47 22.72 -8.13
CA THR A 117 18.27 23.20 -8.84
C THR A 117 17.33 22.08 -9.29
N ILE A 118 17.86 20.87 -9.52
CA ILE A 118 17.05 19.71 -9.95
C ILE A 118 15.96 19.37 -8.92
N ASN A 119 16.30 19.35 -7.63
CA ASN A 119 15.32 19.03 -6.58
C ASN A 119 14.27 20.13 -6.43
N GLU A 120 14.68 21.38 -6.58
CA GLU A 120 13.77 22.54 -6.55
C GLU A 120 12.83 22.52 -7.77
N ASP A 121 13.34 22.16 -8.94
CA ASP A 121 12.54 21.99 -10.16
C ASP A 121 11.47 20.90 -9.99
N ASP A 122 11.79 19.77 -9.35
CA ASP A 122 10.83 18.73 -9.03
C ASP A 122 9.71 19.24 -8.10
N HIS A 123 10.08 20.06 -7.11
CA HIS A 123 9.10 20.66 -6.18
C HIS A 123 8.20 21.67 -6.89
N VAL A 124 8.76 22.52 -7.75
CA VAL A 124 7.99 23.47 -8.57
C VAL A 124 7.07 22.72 -9.55
N PHE A 125 7.58 21.65 -10.16
CA PHE A 125 6.78 20.79 -11.02
C PHE A 125 5.59 20.17 -10.24
N GLY A 126 5.84 19.60 -9.05
CA GLY A 126 4.81 18.99 -8.21
C GLY A 126 3.71 19.99 -7.83
N LEU A 127 4.09 21.21 -7.42
CA LEU A 127 3.14 22.28 -7.11
C LEU A 127 2.30 22.67 -8.33
N SER A 128 2.94 22.84 -9.49
CA SER A 128 2.26 23.20 -10.73
C SER A 128 1.32 22.11 -11.20
N ALA A 129 1.75 20.85 -11.10
CA ALA A 129 0.95 19.68 -11.45
C ALA A 129 -0.27 19.52 -10.52
N ALA A 130 -0.09 19.68 -9.21
CA ALA A 130 -1.21 19.65 -8.26
C ALA A 130 -2.26 20.72 -8.58
N LYS A 131 -1.84 21.95 -8.87
CA LYS A 131 -2.73 23.03 -9.28
C LYS A 131 -3.45 22.74 -10.60
N LYS A 132 -2.73 22.20 -11.57
CA LYS A 132 -3.27 21.94 -12.90
C LYS A 132 -4.24 20.76 -12.94
N TYR A 133 -3.91 19.67 -12.23
CA TYR A 133 -4.63 18.41 -12.34
C TYR A 133 -5.52 18.10 -11.12
N GLY A 134 -5.58 18.99 -10.13
CA GLY A 134 -6.45 18.81 -8.95
C GLY A 134 -5.85 17.96 -7.84
N GLY A 135 -4.51 17.95 -7.69
CA GLY A 135 -3.82 17.19 -6.65
C GLY A 135 -3.64 17.92 -5.32
N ILE A 136 -3.12 17.22 -4.34
CA ILE A 136 -2.75 17.72 -3.03
C ILE A 136 -1.23 17.82 -2.94
N PHE A 137 -0.71 19.03 -2.85
CA PHE A 137 0.73 19.27 -2.73
C PHE A 137 1.14 19.40 -1.27
N VAL A 138 2.09 18.57 -0.83
CA VAL A 138 2.70 18.65 0.50
C VAL A 138 4.11 19.23 0.35
N PRO A 139 4.36 20.45 0.82
CA PRO A 139 5.66 21.10 0.70
C PRO A 139 6.80 20.30 1.37
N PRO A 140 8.07 20.54 1.00
CA PRO A 140 9.21 19.98 1.70
C PRO A 140 9.18 20.41 3.19
N HIS A 141 9.78 19.58 4.05
CA HIS A 141 9.88 19.76 5.51
C HIS A 141 8.56 19.74 6.31
N ILE A 142 7.43 19.44 5.68
CA ILE A 142 6.14 19.30 6.38
C ILE A 142 5.98 17.88 6.94
N ALA A 143 6.10 16.88 6.10
CA ALA A 143 5.96 15.49 6.52
C ALA A 143 6.58 14.51 5.52
N VAL A 144 6.98 13.34 6.00
CA VAL A 144 7.24 12.18 5.14
C VAL A 144 5.93 11.62 4.62
N ILE A 145 5.94 11.09 3.40
CA ILE A 145 4.76 10.51 2.75
C ILE A 145 4.00 9.53 3.68
N HIS A 146 4.71 8.67 4.39
CA HIS A 146 4.09 7.65 5.25
C HIS A 146 3.33 8.26 6.42
N SER A 147 3.89 9.26 7.09
CA SER A 147 3.23 9.96 8.20
C SER A 147 2.03 10.74 7.71
N PHE A 148 2.20 11.53 6.64
CA PHE A 148 1.12 12.33 6.07
C PHE A 148 -0.08 11.46 5.66
N MET A 149 0.18 10.35 4.96
CA MET A 149 -0.90 9.47 4.50
C MET A 149 -1.59 8.76 5.67
N ARG A 150 -0.85 8.34 6.70
CA ARG A 150 -1.44 7.75 7.90
C ARG A 150 -2.33 8.69 8.68
N GLU A 151 -1.91 9.94 8.79
CA GLU A 151 -2.62 10.94 9.60
C GLU A 151 -3.84 11.53 8.89
N ASN A 152 -3.82 11.58 7.55
CA ASN A 152 -4.84 12.30 6.79
C ASN A 152 -5.73 11.41 5.92
N PHE A 153 -5.26 10.22 5.51
CA PHE A 153 -5.97 9.37 4.55
C PHE A 153 -6.27 7.97 5.05
N ALA A 154 -5.49 7.43 5.99
CA ALA A 154 -5.74 6.09 6.51
C ALA A 154 -7.06 6.02 7.27
N GLY A 155 -7.77 4.91 7.10
CA GLY A 155 -9.03 4.65 7.79
C GLY A 155 -9.51 3.23 7.50
N CYS A 156 -10.41 2.74 8.35
CA CYS A 156 -10.94 1.39 8.23
C CYS A 156 -11.58 1.15 6.86
N GLY A 157 -11.17 0.07 6.21
CA GLY A 157 -11.68 -0.32 4.90
C GLY A 157 -11.13 0.46 3.72
N LYS A 158 -10.21 1.40 3.92
CA LYS A 158 -9.58 2.16 2.82
C LYS A 158 -8.53 1.36 2.08
N MET A 159 -8.34 1.70 0.80
CA MET A 159 -7.30 1.14 -0.05
C MET A 159 -6.52 2.25 -0.75
N ILE A 160 -5.20 2.33 -0.50
CA ILE A 160 -4.33 3.42 -0.97
C ILE A 160 -3.17 2.85 -1.78
N LEU A 161 -2.91 3.46 -2.94
CA LEU A 161 -1.78 3.12 -3.80
C LEU A 161 -0.66 4.13 -3.65
N GLY A 162 0.57 3.66 -3.47
CA GLY A 162 1.75 4.51 -3.34
C GLY A 162 2.87 4.14 -4.30
N SER A 163 3.67 5.14 -4.69
CA SER A 163 4.86 4.93 -5.54
C SER A 163 6.12 4.59 -4.76
N ASP A 164 6.05 4.56 -3.44
CA ASP A 164 7.18 4.22 -2.59
C ASP A 164 7.22 2.71 -2.34
N SER A 165 8.38 2.09 -2.58
CA SER A 165 8.60 0.66 -2.30
C SER A 165 8.43 0.29 -0.82
N HIS A 166 8.52 1.28 0.07
CA HIS A 166 8.30 1.16 1.50
C HIS A 166 6.92 1.67 1.93
N THR A 167 5.92 1.64 1.06
CA THR A 167 4.55 2.07 1.40
C THR A 167 4.09 1.50 2.74
N ARG A 168 4.01 2.34 3.78
CA ARG A 168 3.82 1.97 5.19
C ARG A 168 2.62 2.67 5.84
N TYR A 169 1.69 3.15 5.06
CA TYR A 169 0.49 3.78 5.59
C TYR A 169 -0.72 2.84 5.66
N GLY A 170 -0.48 1.53 5.56
CA GLY A 170 -1.44 0.48 5.91
C GLY A 170 -1.63 0.40 7.42
N ALA A 171 -2.42 1.31 7.97
CA ALA A 171 -2.71 1.43 9.38
C ALA A 171 -4.21 1.69 9.58
N LEU A 172 -4.71 1.49 10.80
CA LEU A 172 -6.11 1.76 11.16
C LEU A 172 -7.13 1.00 10.29
N GLY A 173 -6.76 -0.20 9.81
CA GLY A 173 -7.60 -0.99 8.90
C GLY A 173 -7.52 -0.56 7.43
N THR A 174 -6.53 0.22 7.04
CA THR A 174 -6.22 0.56 5.65
C THR A 174 -5.34 -0.50 5.01
N MET A 175 -5.64 -0.89 3.79
CA MET A 175 -4.73 -1.64 2.93
C MET A 175 -3.93 -0.66 2.06
N ALA A 176 -2.61 -0.68 2.20
CA ALA A 176 -1.70 0.15 1.40
C ALA A 176 -0.84 -0.73 0.51
N VAL A 177 -0.82 -0.41 -0.78
CA VAL A 177 -0.08 -1.15 -1.80
C VAL A 177 0.96 -0.22 -2.41
N GLY A 178 2.22 -0.67 -2.47
CA GLY A 178 3.31 0.05 -3.14
C GLY A 178 3.60 -0.56 -4.51
N GLU A 179 3.65 0.28 -5.53
CA GLU A 179 3.89 -0.13 -6.91
C GLU A 179 4.89 0.80 -7.62
N GLY A 180 5.41 0.34 -8.74
CA GLY A 180 6.30 1.14 -9.59
C GLY A 180 5.58 2.27 -10.32
N GLY A 181 6.33 3.27 -10.75
CA GLY A 181 5.80 4.46 -11.40
C GLY A 181 4.93 4.19 -12.63
N GLY A 182 5.25 3.15 -13.41
CA GLY A 182 4.46 2.74 -14.57
C GLY A 182 3.05 2.28 -14.20
N GLU A 183 2.90 1.53 -13.11
CA GLU A 183 1.58 1.09 -12.64
C GLU A 183 0.77 2.27 -12.10
N LEU A 184 1.41 3.20 -11.37
CA LEU A 184 0.72 4.41 -10.94
C LEU A 184 0.27 5.29 -12.12
N ALA A 185 1.09 5.41 -13.17
CA ALA A 185 0.69 6.14 -14.36
C ALA A 185 -0.56 5.53 -15.03
N LYS A 186 -0.68 4.21 -15.06
CA LYS A 186 -1.89 3.52 -15.55
C LYS A 186 -3.14 3.82 -14.71
N GLN A 187 -2.98 3.98 -13.40
CA GLN A 187 -4.10 4.32 -12.50
C GLN A 187 -4.57 5.78 -12.66
N LEU A 188 -3.78 6.63 -13.31
CA LEU A 188 -4.12 8.00 -13.64
C LEU A 188 -4.86 8.15 -14.99
N LEU A 189 -5.01 7.06 -15.72
CA LEU A 189 -5.68 6.97 -17.03
C LEU A 189 -7.03 6.24 -16.93
#